data_3a72eb596f4677dc61a254aa0ba4e796
#
_entry.id   3a72eb596f4677dc61a254aa0ba4e796
#
_cell.length_a   1.000
_cell.length_b   1.000
_cell.length_c   1.000
_cell.angle_alpha   90.00
_cell.angle_beta   90.00
_cell.angle_gamma   90.00
#
_symmetry.space_group_name_H-M   'P 1'
#
loop_
_entity.id
_entity.type
_entity.pdbx_description
1 polymer ?
#
loop_
_entity_poly.entity_id
_entity_poly.type
_entity_poly.pdbx_seq_one_letter_code
_entity_poly.pdbx_strand_id
1 'polypeptide(L)'
;MIMLLANPPRFSWSHARHNQMIECPRKYAYQYYFSHEGWLSSSTKLAKQAYRLKKMVTLPLLVGQAVRQAIQNYSFRENTASLEEQRTAMRNFVDHELRRVYLQTRDYGDDWYHEPNVYTMILEYYQKGYLADYEIQQTKTSIERCVISFFRSKTFRDLQSSDSIQILSQEAFQSVELDSVKVFVSLDLLYYKPDTNQYIIVNWKTGKQAHDHLTQLALCALYIQRTYNAPLSSIQIRNEYLYSGGNHTYSVTEKEIDAFHHTLKESLINMHLYIEHPEYNQPKPLSAFPLKQSTRCRHCVYQELCEKND
;
A
#
# COMPACT_ATOMS: atom_id res chain seq x y z
N MET A 1 8.93 25.97 21.46
CA MET A 1 7.73 25.41 22.13
C MET A 1 7.55 24.01 21.57
N ILE A 2 7.76 22.98 22.40
CA ILE A 2 7.60 21.58 21.99
C ILE A 2 6.10 21.38 21.73
N MET A 3 5.75 21.06 20.49
CA MET A 3 4.36 20.79 20.10
C MET A 3 4.04 19.35 20.45
N LEU A 4 3.51 19.13 21.65
CA LEU A 4 3.02 17.82 22.06
C LEU A 4 1.72 17.51 21.30
N LEU A 5 1.62 16.30 20.73
CA LEU A 5 0.37 15.79 20.19
C LEU A 5 -0.56 15.49 21.36
N ALA A 6 -1.81 15.93 21.28
CA ALA A 6 -2.79 15.70 22.36
C ALA A 6 -3.07 14.19 22.55
N ASN A 7 -3.20 13.45 21.45
CA ASN A 7 -3.39 12.00 21.42
C ASN A 7 -2.46 11.38 20.39
N PRO A 8 -1.22 11.03 20.73
CA PRO A 8 -0.31 10.40 19.77
C PRO A 8 -0.89 9.07 19.25
N PRO A 9 -0.66 8.74 17.97
CA PRO A 9 -1.12 7.46 17.43
C PRO A 9 -0.41 6.30 18.16
N ARG A 10 -1.10 5.18 18.36
CA ARG A 10 -0.48 3.99 18.98
C ARG A 10 0.71 3.53 18.15
N PHE A 11 1.81 3.21 18.84
CA PHE A 11 3.00 2.66 18.19
C PHE A 11 2.65 1.35 17.50
N SER A 12 3.15 1.19 16.29
CA SER A 12 2.96 -0.03 15.50
C SER A 12 4.00 -0.09 14.39
N TRP A 13 4.22 -1.28 13.89
CA TRP A 13 5.14 -1.50 12.80
C TRP A 13 4.41 -2.00 11.54
N SER A 14 4.94 -1.67 10.37
CA SER A 14 4.63 -2.29 9.08
C SER A 14 5.83 -2.14 8.16
N HIS A 15 5.93 -3.01 7.16
CA HIS A 15 6.97 -2.90 6.14
C HIS A 15 6.96 -1.52 5.44
N ALA A 16 5.77 -0.96 5.19
CA ALA A 16 5.63 0.37 4.60
C ALA A 16 6.18 1.48 5.52
N ARG A 17 5.90 1.41 6.84
CA ARG A 17 6.44 2.37 7.82
C ARG A 17 7.96 2.29 7.91
N HIS A 18 8.51 1.06 7.96
CA HIS A 18 9.95 0.82 7.98
C HIS A 18 10.63 1.45 6.75
N ASN A 19 10.14 1.11 5.55
CA ASN A 19 10.71 1.63 4.32
C ASN A 19 10.63 3.15 4.23
N GLN A 20 9.51 3.75 4.65
CA GLN A 20 9.35 5.20 4.61
C GLN A 20 10.28 5.91 5.57
N MET A 21 10.53 5.36 6.76
CA MET A 21 11.50 5.90 7.72
C MET A 21 12.92 5.87 7.14
N ILE A 22 13.31 4.74 6.51
CA ILE A 22 14.64 4.60 5.89
C ILE A 22 14.78 5.54 4.68
N GLU A 23 13.72 5.64 3.86
CA GLU A 23 13.72 6.52 2.69
C GLU A 23 13.87 7.98 3.08
N CYS A 24 13.05 8.48 4.00
CA CYS A 24 13.08 9.86 4.48
C CYS A 24 12.39 9.98 5.84
N PRO A 25 13.13 10.14 6.97
CA PRO A 25 12.54 10.33 8.29
C PRO A 25 11.56 11.50 8.36
N ARG A 26 11.83 12.61 7.64
CA ARG A 26 10.91 13.75 7.56
C ARG A 26 9.55 13.39 6.96
N LYS A 27 9.55 12.61 5.87
CA LYS A 27 8.32 12.06 5.25
C LYS A 27 7.58 11.14 6.21
N TYR A 28 8.32 10.26 6.91
CA TYR A 28 7.76 9.38 7.94
C TYR A 28 7.09 10.17 9.06
N ALA A 29 7.73 11.26 9.54
CA ALA A 29 7.18 12.15 10.55
C ALA A 29 5.83 12.76 10.12
N TYR A 30 5.77 13.35 8.91
CA TYR A 30 4.52 13.89 8.38
C TYR A 30 3.44 12.83 8.26
N GLN A 31 3.78 11.65 7.71
CA GLN A 31 2.82 10.58 7.44
C GLN A 31 2.19 10.00 8.70
N TYR A 32 2.96 9.79 9.77
CA TYR A 32 2.53 8.99 10.91
C TYR A 32 2.31 9.78 12.20
N TYR A 33 2.85 10.99 12.30
CA TYR A 33 2.74 11.83 13.50
C TYR A 33 2.11 13.20 13.20
N PHE A 34 2.73 14.01 12.38
CA PHE A 34 2.29 15.41 12.21
C PHE A 34 1.01 15.58 11.39
N SER A 35 0.56 14.56 10.67
CA SER A 35 -0.77 14.52 10.04
C SER A 35 -1.86 13.98 10.97
N HIS A 36 -1.48 13.45 12.14
CA HIS A 36 -2.45 12.86 13.06
C HIS A 36 -3.40 13.94 13.60
N GLU A 37 -4.68 13.58 13.71
CA GLU A 37 -5.75 14.50 14.10
C GLU A 37 -5.90 15.76 13.21
N GLY A 38 -5.23 15.84 12.07
CA GLY A 38 -5.33 16.96 11.14
C GLY A 38 -6.74 17.23 10.58
N TRP A 39 -7.67 16.32 10.80
CA TRP A 39 -9.10 16.46 10.47
C TRP A 39 -9.90 17.25 11.54
N LEU A 40 -9.34 17.49 12.71
CA LEU A 40 -10.01 18.24 13.78
C LEU A 40 -9.95 19.76 13.52
N SER A 41 -11.02 20.48 13.84
CA SER A 41 -11.07 21.94 13.72
C SER A 41 -10.03 22.64 14.58
N SER A 42 -9.73 22.07 15.77
CA SER A 42 -8.75 22.57 16.75
C SER A 42 -7.30 22.29 16.36
N SER A 43 -7.03 21.49 15.35
CA SER A 43 -5.65 21.13 14.97
C SER A 43 -4.88 22.28 14.36
N THR A 44 -3.55 22.22 14.50
CA THR A 44 -2.65 23.24 13.97
C THR A 44 -2.68 23.31 12.45
N LYS A 45 -2.25 24.43 11.89
CA LYS A 45 -2.13 24.61 10.43
C LYS A 45 -1.26 23.52 9.81
N LEU A 46 -0.14 23.17 10.45
CA LEU A 46 0.76 22.10 9.97
C LEU A 46 0.05 20.75 9.93
N ALA A 47 -0.66 20.37 11.01
CA ALA A 47 -1.35 19.09 11.07
C ALA A 47 -2.45 18.98 10.01
N LYS A 48 -3.24 20.04 9.83
CA LYS A 48 -4.28 20.12 8.78
C LYS A 48 -3.68 19.99 7.39
N GLN A 49 -2.57 20.71 7.10
CA GLN A 49 -1.91 20.64 5.81
C GLN A 49 -1.27 19.26 5.57
N ALA A 50 -0.52 18.73 6.54
CA ALA A 50 0.06 17.39 6.43
C ALA A 50 -1.03 16.31 6.24
N TYR A 51 -2.17 16.46 6.88
CA TYR A 51 -3.29 15.55 6.72
C TYR A 51 -3.90 15.61 5.32
N ARG A 52 -4.13 16.80 4.75
CA ARG A 52 -4.58 16.95 3.35
C ARG A 52 -3.62 16.29 2.38
N LEU A 53 -2.33 16.59 2.52
CA LEU A 53 -1.28 16.04 1.66
C LEU A 53 -1.21 14.49 1.75
N LYS A 54 -1.40 13.94 2.97
CA LYS A 54 -1.48 12.50 3.18
C LYS A 54 -2.60 11.82 2.38
N LYS A 55 -3.68 12.56 2.09
CA LYS A 55 -4.85 12.03 1.37
C LYS A 55 -4.74 12.13 -0.15
N MET A 56 -3.67 12.77 -0.65
CA MET A 56 -3.41 12.76 -2.09
C MET A 56 -3.01 11.36 -2.59
N VAL A 57 -3.33 11.11 -3.85
CA VAL A 57 -2.91 9.91 -4.56
C VAL A 57 -2.09 10.29 -5.80
N THR A 58 -1.09 9.48 -6.15
CA THR A 58 -0.43 9.60 -7.46
C THR A 58 -1.18 8.76 -8.50
N LEU A 59 -1.07 9.10 -9.78
CA LEU A 59 -1.69 8.32 -10.85
C LEU A 59 -1.31 6.83 -10.82
N PRO A 60 -0.02 6.44 -10.64
CA PRO A 60 0.32 5.03 -10.52
C PRO A 60 -0.31 4.32 -9.31
N LEU A 61 -0.42 5.01 -8.17
CA LEU A 61 -1.08 4.46 -6.98
C LEU A 61 -2.59 4.28 -7.23
N LEU A 62 -3.24 5.26 -7.85
CA LEU A 62 -4.65 5.22 -8.19
C LEU A 62 -4.97 4.05 -9.14
N VAL A 63 -4.17 3.86 -10.20
CA VAL A 63 -4.28 2.69 -11.09
C VAL A 63 -4.16 1.40 -10.29
N GLY A 64 -3.16 1.30 -9.41
CA GLY A 64 -2.96 0.12 -8.58
C GLY A 64 -4.13 -0.18 -7.66
N GLN A 65 -4.73 0.84 -7.05
CA GLN A 65 -5.90 0.71 -6.20
C GLN A 65 -7.13 0.25 -7.00
N ALA A 66 -7.43 0.90 -8.14
CA ALA A 66 -8.57 0.56 -8.97
C ALA A 66 -8.46 -0.86 -9.58
N VAL A 67 -7.27 -1.27 -10.02
CA VAL A 67 -7.03 -2.64 -10.52
C VAL A 67 -7.23 -3.68 -9.40
N ARG A 68 -6.67 -3.46 -8.19
CA ARG A 68 -6.89 -4.38 -7.06
C ARG A 68 -8.36 -4.46 -6.68
N GLN A 69 -9.08 -3.35 -6.65
CA GLN A 69 -10.51 -3.32 -6.38
C GLN A 69 -11.31 -4.08 -7.44
N ALA A 70 -10.95 -3.92 -8.73
CA ALA A 70 -11.56 -4.69 -9.82
C ALA A 70 -11.33 -6.21 -9.66
N ILE A 71 -10.13 -6.62 -9.24
CA ILE A 71 -9.80 -8.02 -8.98
C ILE A 71 -10.56 -8.55 -7.75
N GLN A 72 -10.65 -7.74 -6.69
CA GLN A 72 -11.39 -8.09 -5.47
C GLN A 72 -12.88 -8.33 -5.75
N ASN A 73 -13.47 -7.50 -6.61
CA ASN A 73 -14.88 -7.62 -7.00
C ASN A 73 -15.12 -8.70 -8.06
N TYR A 74 -14.06 -9.33 -8.58
CA TYR A 74 -14.18 -10.33 -9.62
C TYR A 74 -14.67 -11.67 -9.06
N SER A 75 -15.77 -12.19 -9.63
CA SER A 75 -16.27 -13.54 -9.31
C SER A 75 -15.53 -14.59 -10.13
N PHE A 76 -14.68 -15.37 -9.48
CA PHE A 76 -13.90 -16.42 -10.15
C PHE A 76 -14.72 -17.62 -10.61
N ARG A 77 -15.89 -17.88 -10.03
CA ARG A 77 -16.69 -19.10 -10.24
C ARG A 77 -17.98 -18.90 -11.01
N GLU A 78 -18.59 -17.74 -10.89
CA GLU A 78 -19.95 -17.50 -11.39
C GLU A 78 -19.98 -16.75 -12.73
N ASN A 79 -18.82 -16.52 -13.34
CA ASN A 79 -18.74 -15.70 -14.52
C ASN A 79 -18.91 -16.54 -15.80
N THR A 80 -20.08 -16.48 -16.40
CA THR A 80 -20.43 -17.18 -17.64
C THR A 80 -20.14 -16.38 -18.92
N ALA A 81 -19.72 -15.12 -18.79
CA ALA A 81 -19.39 -14.26 -19.91
C ALA A 81 -18.09 -14.74 -20.61
N SER A 82 -17.95 -14.41 -21.88
CA SER A 82 -16.72 -14.69 -22.63
C SER A 82 -15.52 -13.95 -22.00
N LEU A 83 -14.32 -14.47 -22.19
CA LEU A 83 -13.10 -13.87 -21.66
C LEU A 83 -12.92 -12.41 -22.13
N GLU A 84 -13.34 -12.08 -23.32
CA GLU A 84 -13.25 -10.71 -23.87
C GLU A 84 -14.27 -9.78 -23.20
N GLU A 85 -15.47 -10.24 -22.93
CA GLU A 85 -16.48 -9.47 -22.18
C GLU A 85 -16.00 -9.22 -20.75
N GLN A 86 -15.41 -10.23 -20.10
CA GLN A 86 -14.84 -10.10 -18.75
C GLN A 86 -13.70 -9.06 -18.71
N ARG A 87 -12.79 -9.09 -19.69
CA ARG A 87 -11.70 -8.11 -19.82
C ARG A 87 -12.25 -6.70 -20.02
N THR A 88 -13.24 -6.57 -20.90
CA THR A 88 -13.89 -5.29 -21.20
C THR A 88 -14.59 -4.75 -19.95
N ALA A 89 -15.30 -5.59 -19.21
CA ALA A 89 -15.97 -5.18 -17.97
C ALA A 89 -14.96 -4.71 -16.90
N MET A 90 -13.88 -5.44 -16.71
CA MET A 90 -12.82 -5.06 -15.76
C MET A 90 -12.14 -3.74 -16.15
N ARG A 91 -11.79 -3.56 -17.43
CA ARG A 91 -11.23 -2.32 -17.94
C ARG A 91 -12.18 -1.14 -17.72
N ASN A 92 -13.45 -1.31 -18.06
CA ASN A 92 -14.47 -0.26 -17.89
C ASN A 92 -14.65 0.11 -16.41
N PHE A 93 -14.58 -0.84 -15.49
CA PHE A 93 -14.61 -0.57 -14.06
C PHE A 93 -13.42 0.30 -13.63
N VAL A 94 -12.20 -0.07 -14.04
CA VAL A 94 -10.99 0.70 -13.71
C VAL A 94 -11.04 2.10 -14.31
N ASP A 95 -11.42 2.22 -15.59
CA ASP A 95 -11.57 3.51 -16.27
C ASP A 95 -12.61 4.40 -15.58
N HIS A 96 -13.74 3.82 -15.15
CA HIS A 96 -14.78 4.53 -14.41
C HIS A 96 -14.24 5.08 -13.09
N GLU A 97 -13.52 4.27 -12.30
CA GLU A 97 -12.96 4.71 -11.04
C GLU A 97 -11.92 5.83 -11.22
N LEU A 98 -11.03 5.71 -12.20
CA LEU A 98 -10.06 6.76 -12.49
C LEU A 98 -10.75 8.05 -12.95
N ARG A 99 -11.77 7.95 -13.81
CA ARG A 99 -12.55 9.09 -14.26
C ARG A 99 -13.28 9.76 -13.10
N ARG A 100 -13.86 8.99 -12.19
CA ARG A 100 -14.54 9.52 -11.00
C ARG A 100 -13.57 10.35 -10.15
N VAL A 101 -12.37 9.82 -9.87
CA VAL A 101 -11.35 10.53 -9.09
C VAL A 101 -10.82 11.76 -9.84
N TYR A 102 -10.63 11.67 -11.16
CA TYR A 102 -10.23 12.82 -11.97
C TYR A 102 -11.26 13.95 -11.93
N LEU A 103 -12.56 13.63 -12.04
CA LEU A 103 -13.63 14.63 -11.93
C LEU A 103 -13.67 15.25 -10.53
N GLN A 104 -13.51 14.45 -9.48
CA GLN A 104 -13.37 14.99 -8.12
C GLN A 104 -12.20 15.96 -8.00
N THR A 105 -11.03 15.56 -8.51
CA THR A 105 -9.82 16.40 -8.50
C THR A 105 -10.02 17.73 -9.24
N ARG A 106 -10.68 17.70 -10.42
CA ARG A 106 -10.86 18.86 -11.28
C ARG A 106 -11.92 19.82 -10.75
N ASP A 107 -13.07 19.27 -10.31
CA ASP A 107 -14.27 20.06 -10.06
C ASP A 107 -14.46 20.40 -8.57
N TYR A 108 -13.82 19.66 -7.65
CA TYR A 108 -14.02 19.78 -6.20
C TYR A 108 -12.71 20.07 -5.45
N GLY A 109 -11.81 20.84 -6.04
CA GLY A 109 -10.52 21.18 -5.40
C GLY A 109 -10.69 21.98 -4.10
N ASP A 110 -11.63 22.93 -4.04
CA ASP A 110 -11.93 23.70 -2.83
C ASP A 110 -12.61 22.82 -1.77
N ASP A 111 -13.53 21.95 -2.18
CA ASP A 111 -14.17 20.99 -1.27
C ASP A 111 -13.16 20.00 -0.69
N TRP A 112 -12.21 19.48 -1.52
CA TRP A 112 -11.12 18.64 -1.05
C TRP A 112 -10.26 19.36 0.00
N TYR A 113 -10.01 20.65 -0.17
CA TYR A 113 -9.24 21.42 0.79
C TYR A 113 -9.85 21.39 2.19
N HIS A 114 -11.17 21.36 2.28
CA HIS A 114 -11.91 21.31 3.56
C HIS A 114 -12.20 19.87 3.99
N GLU A 115 -12.51 18.97 3.07
CA GLU A 115 -12.96 17.61 3.32
C GLU A 115 -12.12 16.54 2.57
N PRO A 116 -10.80 16.42 2.87
CA PRO A 116 -9.90 15.53 2.14
C PRO A 116 -10.17 14.03 2.36
N ASN A 117 -11.12 13.69 3.24
CA ASN A 117 -11.62 12.32 3.41
C ASN A 117 -12.73 11.96 2.43
N VAL A 118 -13.45 12.95 1.95
CA VAL A 118 -14.61 12.78 1.06
C VAL A 118 -14.16 12.85 -0.40
N TYR A 119 -13.33 13.83 -0.71
CA TYR A 119 -12.82 14.07 -2.06
C TYR A 119 -11.37 13.60 -2.17
N THR A 120 -11.00 13.12 -3.36
CA THR A 120 -9.64 12.68 -3.66
C THR A 120 -8.95 13.70 -4.55
N MET A 121 -7.67 13.98 -4.28
CA MET A 121 -6.82 14.85 -5.09
C MET A 121 -5.67 14.06 -5.70
N ILE A 122 -5.50 14.17 -7.02
CA ILE A 122 -4.37 13.59 -7.75
C ILE A 122 -3.17 14.52 -7.62
N LEU A 123 -2.03 14.01 -7.14
CA LEU A 123 -0.82 14.79 -6.90
C LEU A 123 -0.34 15.49 -8.17
N GLU A 124 -0.29 14.78 -9.30
CA GLU A 124 0.18 15.34 -10.59
C GLU A 124 -0.70 16.49 -11.06
N TYR A 125 -2.01 16.44 -10.80
CA TYR A 125 -2.94 17.54 -11.08
C TYR A 125 -2.75 18.69 -10.09
N TYR A 126 -2.65 18.40 -8.81
CA TYR A 126 -2.43 19.41 -7.75
C TYR A 126 -1.19 20.28 -8.03
N GLN A 127 -0.11 19.67 -8.51
CA GLN A 127 1.15 20.34 -8.80
C GLN A 127 1.09 21.25 -10.04
N LYS A 128 0.24 20.96 -11.03
CA LYS A 128 0.26 21.59 -12.36
C LYS A 128 -1.04 22.25 -12.76
N GLY A 129 -2.15 21.88 -12.15
CA GLY A 129 -3.50 22.29 -12.55
C GLY A 129 -4.07 21.50 -13.75
N TYR A 130 -3.33 20.53 -14.27
CA TYR A 130 -3.77 19.67 -15.38
C TYR A 130 -3.01 18.33 -15.37
N LEU A 131 -3.53 17.34 -16.08
CA LEU A 131 -2.80 16.12 -16.41
C LEU A 131 -2.23 16.23 -17.82
N ALA A 132 -0.93 15.98 -17.97
CA ALA A 132 -0.29 16.03 -19.28
C ALA A 132 -0.69 14.80 -20.13
N ASP A 133 -0.71 14.93 -21.46
CA ASP A 133 -1.10 13.86 -22.37
C ASP A 133 -0.29 12.58 -22.17
N TYR A 134 1.02 12.69 -21.90
CA TYR A 134 1.86 11.54 -21.65
C TYR A 134 1.46 10.77 -20.37
N GLU A 135 1.01 11.48 -19.32
CA GLU A 135 0.53 10.86 -18.07
C GLU A 135 -0.78 10.10 -18.32
N ILE A 136 -1.67 10.69 -19.10
CA ILE A 136 -2.93 10.04 -19.51
C ILE A 136 -2.62 8.78 -20.35
N GLN A 137 -1.72 8.85 -21.32
CA GLN A 137 -1.36 7.71 -22.15
C GLN A 137 -0.64 6.61 -21.36
N GLN A 138 0.25 6.96 -20.45
CA GLN A 138 0.89 5.99 -19.56
C GLN A 138 -0.14 5.30 -18.66
N THR A 139 -1.11 6.04 -18.14
CA THR A 139 -2.20 5.51 -17.32
C THR A 139 -3.04 4.50 -18.10
N LYS A 140 -3.50 4.85 -19.31
CA LYS A 140 -4.26 3.93 -20.19
C LYS A 140 -3.45 2.67 -20.51
N THR A 141 -2.18 2.82 -20.85
CA THR A 141 -1.28 1.69 -21.12
C THR A 141 -1.12 0.78 -19.89
N SER A 142 -1.02 1.37 -18.70
CA SER A 142 -0.91 0.61 -17.44
C SER A 142 -2.16 -0.20 -17.15
N ILE A 143 -3.34 0.38 -17.35
CA ILE A 143 -4.63 -0.30 -17.18
C ILE A 143 -4.72 -1.50 -18.12
N GLU A 144 -4.49 -1.28 -19.42
CA GLU A 144 -4.59 -2.33 -20.44
C GLU A 144 -3.66 -3.50 -20.13
N ARG A 145 -2.38 -3.20 -19.78
CA ARG A 145 -1.40 -4.23 -19.40
C ARG A 145 -1.83 -5.00 -18.17
N CYS A 146 -2.28 -4.31 -17.11
CA CYS A 146 -2.70 -4.95 -15.87
C CYS A 146 -3.90 -5.87 -16.08
N VAL A 147 -4.91 -5.43 -16.84
CA VAL A 147 -6.10 -6.24 -17.14
C VAL A 147 -5.73 -7.47 -17.95
N ILE A 148 -4.98 -7.32 -19.05
CA ILE A 148 -4.55 -8.47 -19.86
C ILE A 148 -3.73 -9.47 -19.03
N SER A 149 -2.78 -8.96 -18.22
CA SER A 149 -1.91 -9.81 -17.41
C SER A 149 -2.66 -10.53 -16.29
N PHE A 150 -3.68 -9.91 -15.70
CA PHE A 150 -4.53 -10.56 -14.69
C PHE A 150 -5.18 -11.83 -15.27
N PHE A 151 -5.85 -11.74 -16.42
CA PHE A 151 -6.52 -12.88 -17.05
C PHE A 151 -5.53 -13.93 -17.62
N ARG A 152 -4.24 -13.59 -17.74
CA ARG A 152 -3.16 -14.51 -18.11
C ARG A 152 -2.36 -15.01 -16.91
N SER A 153 -2.64 -14.52 -15.71
CA SER A 153 -1.86 -14.83 -14.51
C SER A 153 -1.99 -16.31 -14.13
N LYS A 154 -0.98 -16.81 -13.43
CA LYS A 154 -1.02 -18.17 -12.88
C LYS A 154 -2.12 -18.29 -11.83
N THR A 155 -2.32 -17.25 -11.05
CA THR A 155 -3.36 -17.20 -10.01
C THR A 155 -4.75 -17.28 -10.62
N PHE A 156 -5.03 -16.54 -11.70
CA PHE A 156 -6.31 -16.64 -12.40
C PHE A 156 -6.58 -18.07 -12.89
N ARG A 157 -5.59 -18.70 -13.53
CA ARG A 157 -5.71 -20.09 -13.99
C ARG A 157 -5.91 -21.08 -12.84
N ASP A 158 -5.16 -20.94 -11.74
CA ASP A 158 -5.33 -21.78 -10.56
C ASP A 158 -6.78 -21.73 -10.05
N LEU A 159 -7.33 -20.51 -9.88
CA LEU A 159 -8.68 -20.31 -9.33
C LEU A 159 -9.81 -20.75 -10.27
N GLN A 160 -9.55 -20.84 -11.58
CA GLN A 160 -10.49 -21.36 -12.57
C GLN A 160 -10.40 -22.89 -12.74
N SER A 161 -9.29 -23.53 -12.35
CA SER A 161 -8.99 -24.92 -12.68
C SER A 161 -9.58 -25.94 -11.71
N SER A 162 -10.01 -25.55 -10.50
CA SER A 162 -10.47 -26.48 -9.49
C SER A 162 -11.46 -25.86 -8.51
N ASP A 163 -12.60 -26.51 -8.35
CA ASP A 163 -13.62 -26.11 -7.37
C ASP A 163 -13.20 -26.39 -5.92
N SER A 164 -12.17 -27.23 -5.72
CA SER A 164 -11.65 -27.55 -4.38
C SER A 164 -10.88 -26.40 -3.75
N ILE A 165 -10.39 -25.42 -4.54
CA ILE A 165 -9.63 -24.27 -4.04
C ILE A 165 -10.52 -23.38 -3.18
N GLN A 166 -10.03 -23.04 -1.99
CA GLN A 166 -10.72 -22.21 -1.03
C GLN A 166 -10.07 -20.83 -0.95
N ILE A 167 -10.80 -19.78 -1.33
CA ILE A 167 -10.38 -18.40 -1.11
C ILE A 167 -10.60 -18.10 0.38
N LEU A 168 -9.50 -17.86 1.12
CA LEU A 168 -9.52 -17.61 2.56
C LEU A 168 -9.62 -16.13 2.88
N SER A 169 -9.03 -15.28 2.04
CA SER A 169 -9.06 -13.82 2.23
C SER A 169 -8.79 -13.10 0.91
N GLN A 170 -9.50 -11.99 0.71
CA GLN A 170 -9.25 -11.02 -0.36
C GLN A 170 -9.05 -9.65 0.29
N GLU A 171 -7.90 -8.98 -0.04
CA GLU A 171 -7.53 -7.65 0.46
C GLU A 171 -7.64 -7.52 2.00
N ALA A 172 -6.89 -8.34 2.71
CA ALA A 172 -6.87 -8.33 4.16
C ALA A 172 -5.75 -7.41 4.69
N PHE A 173 -6.16 -6.40 5.47
CA PHE A 173 -5.26 -5.65 6.33
C PHE A 173 -5.35 -6.24 7.73
N GLN A 174 -4.36 -7.05 8.08
CA GLN A 174 -4.31 -7.84 9.31
C GLN A 174 -3.20 -7.35 10.22
N SER A 175 -3.13 -7.91 11.42
CA SER A 175 -2.01 -7.64 12.33
C SER A 175 -1.66 -8.88 13.15
N VAL A 176 -0.40 -8.98 13.49
CA VAL A 176 0.14 -9.96 14.44
C VAL A 176 0.91 -9.21 15.51
N GLU A 177 0.91 -9.73 16.73
CA GLU A 177 1.73 -9.19 17.81
C GLU A 177 3.10 -9.88 17.81
N LEU A 178 4.16 -9.10 17.70
CA LEU A 178 5.56 -9.54 17.73
C LEU A 178 6.31 -8.63 18.69
N ASP A 179 7.01 -9.21 19.65
CA ASP A 179 7.79 -8.49 20.66
C ASP A 179 6.98 -7.36 21.34
N SER A 180 5.72 -7.63 21.67
CA SER A 180 4.75 -6.68 22.25
C SER A 180 4.45 -5.47 21.35
N VAL A 181 4.75 -5.56 20.05
CA VAL A 181 4.45 -4.56 19.06
C VAL A 181 3.40 -5.08 18.07
N LYS A 182 2.39 -4.26 17.80
CA LYS A 182 1.42 -4.53 16.73
C LYS A 182 2.07 -4.36 15.37
N VAL A 183 2.22 -5.47 14.65
CA VAL A 183 2.81 -5.54 13.31
C VAL A 183 1.71 -5.74 12.28
N PHE A 184 1.57 -4.79 11.36
CA PHE A 184 0.57 -4.87 10.30
C PHE A 184 1.05 -5.66 9.09
N VAL A 185 0.16 -6.51 8.58
CA VAL A 185 0.35 -7.35 7.39
C VAL A 185 -0.73 -7.01 6.38
N SER A 186 -0.36 -6.86 5.12
CA SER A 186 -1.29 -6.66 4.02
C SER A 186 -1.14 -7.79 3.02
N LEU A 187 -2.27 -8.43 2.68
CA LEU A 187 -2.37 -9.51 1.71
C LEU A 187 -3.40 -9.11 0.65
N ASP A 188 -3.05 -9.20 -0.63
CA ASP A 188 -4.02 -8.91 -1.70
C ASP A 188 -4.99 -10.08 -1.91
N LEU A 189 -4.48 -11.33 -1.83
CA LEU A 189 -5.29 -12.55 -1.91
C LEU A 189 -4.59 -13.69 -1.16
N LEU A 190 -5.37 -14.48 -0.44
CA LEU A 190 -4.94 -15.75 0.16
C LEU A 190 -5.91 -16.85 -0.24
N TYR A 191 -5.39 -17.94 -0.77
CA TYR A 191 -6.18 -19.14 -1.03
C TYR A 191 -5.44 -20.41 -0.61
N TYR A 192 -6.22 -21.44 -0.31
CA TYR A 192 -5.75 -22.77 0.08
C TYR A 192 -6.07 -23.79 -1.01
N LYS A 193 -5.09 -24.64 -1.32
CA LYS A 193 -5.20 -25.78 -2.26
C LYS A 193 -5.23 -27.10 -1.45
N PRO A 194 -6.39 -27.70 -1.21
CA PRO A 194 -6.50 -28.92 -0.42
C PRO A 194 -5.69 -30.09 -1.00
N ASP A 195 -5.71 -30.23 -2.34
CA ASP A 195 -5.06 -31.35 -3.05
C ASP A 195 -3.54 -31.42 -2.79
N THR A 196 -2.90 -30.28 -2.55
CA THR A 196 -1.45 -30.19 -2.28
C THR A 196 -1.14 -29.72 -0.87
N ASN A 197 -2.15 -29.47 -0.04
CA ASN A 197 -2.03 -28.88 1.29
C ASN A 197 -1.20 -27.58 1.29
N GLN A 198 -1.47 -26.68 0.35
CA GLN A 198 -0.70 -25.45 0.17
C GLN A 198 -1.53 -24.19 0.40
N TYR A 199 -0.95 -23.24 1.13
CA TYR A 199 -1.43 -21.87 1.27
C TYR A 199 -0.69 -21.00 0.26
N ILE A 200 -1.44 -20.30 -0.60
CA ILE A 200 -0.86 -19.41 -1.61
C ILE A 200 -1.24 -17.97 -1.28
N ILE A 201 -0.23 -17.19 -0.93
CA ILE A 201 -0.36 -15.74 -0.75
C ILE A 201 -0.07 -15.09 -2.10
N VAL A 202 -0.95 -14.24 -2.58
CA VAL A 202 -0.75 -13.51 -3.84
C VAL A 202 -0.60 -12.02 -3.57
N ASN A 203 0.38 -11.40 -4.22
CA ASN A 203 0.54 -9.96 -4.27
C ASN A 203 0.42 -9.49 -5.72
N TRP A 204 -0.50 -8.55 -5.99
CA TRP A 204 -0.69 -7.95 -7.29
C TRP A 204 0.24 -6.74 -7.46
N LYS A 205 1.24 -6.86 -8.35
CA LYS A 205 2.23 -5.81 -8.63
C LYS A 205 1.82 -5.06 -9.90
N THR A 206 1.23 -3.89 -9.75
CA THR A 206 0.72 -3.05 -10.85
C THR A 206 1.74 -2.04 -11.38
N GLY A 207 2.87 -1.86 -10.71
CA GLY A 207 3.99 -1.02 -11.14
C GLY A 207 5.03 -1.77 -11.96
N LYS A 208 6.08 -1.05 -12.40
CA LYS A 208 7.27 -1.67 -12.95
C LYS A 208 7.90 -2.61 -11.94
N GLN A 209 8.47 -3.71 -12.41
CA GLN A 209 9.12 -4.68 -11.54
C GLN A 209 10.24 -4.00 -10.75
N ALA A 210 10.16 -4.10 -9.43
CA ALA A 210 11.20 -3.72 -8.49
C ALA A 210 11.69 -4.99 -7.78
N HIS A 211 12.84 -4.89 -7.10
CA HIS A 211 13.31 -6.00 -6.28
C HIS A 211 12.26 -6.33 -5.21
N ASP A 212 11.94 -7.61 -5.06
CA ASP A 212 11.01 -8.06 -4.05
C ASP A 212 11.65 -7.97 -2.66
N HIS A 213 10.90 -7.43 -1.72
CA HIS A 213 11.37 -7.28 -0.35
C HIS A 213 11.17 -8.58 0.43
N LEU A 214 12.23 -9.37 0.61
CA LEU A 214 12.20 -10.64 1.35
C LEU A 214 11.61 -10.46 2.76
N THR A 215 11.88 -9.33 3.41
CA THR A 215 11.29 -8.96 4.71
C THR A 215 9.75 -8.95 4.68
N GLN A 216 9.14 -8.41 3.61
CA GLN A 216 7.68 -8.42 3.46
C GLN A 216 7.16 -9.84 3.26
N LEU A 217 7.86 -10.64 2.45
CA LEU A 217 7.47 -12.02 2.17
C LEU A 217 7.53 -12.88 3.45
N ALA A 218 8.61 -12.76 4.22
CA ALA A 218 8.77 -13.45 5.50
C ALA A 218 7.65 -13.10 6.50
N LEU A 219 7.31 -11.82 6.61
CA LEU A 219 6.19 -11.36 7.46
C LEU A 219 4.86 -11.99 7.04
N CYS A 220 4.56 -12.05 5.73
CA CYS A 220 3.34 -12.68 5.23
C CYS A 220 3.31 -14.18 5.57
N ALA A 221 4.44 -14.90 5.38
CA ALA A 221 4.54 -16.31 5.72
C ALA A 221 4.36 -16.54 7.24
N LEU A 222 5.00 -15.74 8.08
CA LEU A 222 4.87 -15.80 9.53
C LEU A 222 3.42 -15.58 10.00
N TYR A 223 2.71 -14.64 9.37
CA TYR A 223 1.29 -14.41 9.64
C TYR A 223 0.46 -15.68 9.35
N ILE A 224 0.65 -16.33 8.19
CA ILE A 224 -0.08 -17.55 7.83
C ILE A 224 0.29 -18.72 8.76
N GLN A 225 1.58 -18.89 9.05
CA GLN A 225 2.06 -19.91 10.00
C GLN A 225 1.34 -19.79 11.34
N ARG A 226 1.23 -18.59 11.89
CA ARG A 226 0.58 -18.34 13.19
C ARG A 226 -0.94 -18.43 13.14
N THR A 227 -1.56 -17.95 12.07
CA THR A 227 -3.03 -17.88 11.97
C THR A 227 -3.65 -19.24 11.67
N TYR A 228 -3.00 -20.03 10.82
CA TYR A 228 -3.53 -21.33 10.35
C TYR A 228 -2.75 -22.53 10.90
N ASN A 229 -1.76 -22.31 11.78
CA ASN A 229 -0.84 -23.32 12.26
C ASN A 229 -0.20 -24.15 11.11
N ALA A 230 0.09 -23.47 10.00
CA ALA A 230 0.62 -24.05 8.78
C ALA A 230 2.14 -24.15 8.82
N PRO A 231 2.77 -25.29 8.48
CA PRO A 231 4.22 -25.35 8.35
C PRO A 231 4.71 -24.46 7.20
N LEU A 232 5.90 -23.84 7.34
CA LEU A 232 6.46 -22.97 6.30
C LEU A 232 6.57 -23.67 4.93
N SER A 233 6.83 -24.98 4.92
CA SER A 233 6.89 -25.78 3.70
C SER A 233 5.60 -25.83 2.90
N SER A 234 4.45 -25.58 3.54
CA SER A 234 3.14 -25.51 2.89
C SER A 234 2.75 -24.09 2.45
N ILE A 235 3.59 -23.09 2.69
CA ILE A 235 3.29 -21.70 2.37
C ILE A 235 4.09 -21.25 1.15
N GLN A 236 3.40 -20.73 0.14
CA GLN A 236 4.00 -20.10 -1.04
C GLN A 236 3.52 -18.66 -1.17
N ILE A 237 4.42 -17.79 -1.60
CA ILE A 237 4.10 -16.39 -1.85
C ILE A 237 4.33 -16.13 -3.34
N ARG A 238 3.31 -15.67 -4.02
CA ARG A 238 3.35 -15.40 -5.44
C ARG A 238 3.17 -13.91 -5.70
N ASN A 239 4.17 -13.30 -6.31
CA ASN A 239 4.06 -11.97 -6.88
C ASN A 239 3.63 -12.10 -8.35
N GLU A 240 2.45 -11.60 -8.68
CA GLU A 240 1.93 -11.49 -10.05
C GLU A 240 2.21 -10.08 -10.56
N TYR A 241 3.06 -9.96 -11.58
CA TYR A 241 3.49 -8.67 -12.13
C TYR A 241 2.55 -8.22 -13.25
N LEU A 242 1.48 -7.55 -12.88
CA LEU A 242 0.41 -7.20 -13.81
C LEU A 242 0.86 -6.19 -14.87
N TYR A 243 1.79 -5.28 -14.56
CA TYR A 243 2.29 -4.30 -15.53
C TYR A 243 3.22 -4.91 -16.59
N SER A 244 4.14 -5.78 -16.18
CA SER A 244 5.15 -6.39 -17.05
C SER A 244 4.77 -7.78 -17.57
N GLY A 245 3.76 -8.40 -16.95
CA GLY A 245 3.43 -9.82 -17.16
C GLY A 245 4.31 -10.76 -16.36
N GLY A 246 3.86 -12.00 -16.21
CA GLY A 246 4.58 -13.06 -15.50
C GLY A 246 4.38 -13.05 -13.99
N ASN A 247 5.02 -14.01 -13.34
CA ASN A 247 4.98 -14.14 -11.88
C ASN A 247 6.28 -14.70 -11.33
N HIS A 248 6.49 -14.51 -10.04
CA HIS A 248 7.52 -15.20 -9.28
C HIS A 248 6.91 -15.82 -8.02
N THR A 249 7.24 -17.06 -7.74
CA THR A 249 6.78 -17.78 -6.55
C THR A 249 7.97 -18.01 -5.61
N TYR A 250 7.78 -17.64 -4.37
CA TYR A 250 8.77 -17.75 -3.28
C TYR A 250 8.32 -18.78 -2.27
N SER A 251 9.27 -19.54 -1.78
CA SER A 251 9.15 -20.30 -0.53
C SER A 251 9.98 -19.57 0.53
N VAL A 252 9.45 -19.48 1.73
CA VAL A 252 10.11 -18.84 2.87
C VAL A 252 10.61 -19.95 3.79
N THR A 253 11.86 -19.86 4.24
CA THR A 253 12.48 -20.77 5.20
C THR A 253 12.67 -20.08 6.55
N GLU A 254 13.07 -20.82 7.57
CA GLU A 254 13.40 -20.25 8.89
C GLU A 254 14.48 -19.16 8.80
N LYS A 255 15.41 -19.27 7.84
CA LYS A 255 16.44 -18.26 7.61
C LYS A 255 15.86 -16.89 7.26
N GLU A 256 14.85 -16.84 6.39
CA GLU A 256 14.17 -15.58 6.02
C GLU A 256 13.33 -15.05 7.18
N ILE A 257 12.76 -15.95 8.00
CA ILE A 257 12.03 -15.58 9.22
C ILE A 257 12.99 -14.95 10.25
N ASP A 258 14.16 -15.57 10.49
CA ASP A 258 15.18 -15.02 11.39
C ASP A 258 15.70 -13.67 10.90
N ALA A 259 15.96 -13.52 9.59
CA ALA A 259 16.37 -12.27 8.99
C ALA A 259 15.28 -11.18 9.14
N PHE A 260 14.01 -11.57 9.05
CA PHE A 260 12.89 -10.66 9.31
C PHE A 260 12.87 -10.19 10.78
N HIS A 261 13.01 -11.11 11.74
CA HIS A 261 13.04 -10.75 13.16
C HIS A 261 14.21 -9.80 13.48
N HIS A 262 15.39 -10.05 12.90
CA HIS A 262 16.52 -9.14 13.03
C HIS A 262 16.20 -7.74 12.47
N THR A 263 15.66 -7.68 11.24
CA THR A 263 15.26 -6.41 10.62
C THR A 263 14.18 -5.68 11.42
N LEU A 264 13.19 -6.42 11.96
CA LEU A 264 12.15 -5.85 12.82
C LEU A 264 12.77 -5.20 14.06
N LYS A 265 13.64 -5.93 14.77
CA LYS A 265 14.32 -5.44 15.98
C LYS A 265 15.13 -4.17 15.71
N GLU A 266 15.96 -4.17 14.67
CA GLU A 266 16.74 -2.98 14.29
C GLU A 266 15.83 -1.80 13.89
N SER A 267 14.74 -2.10 13.15
CA SER A 267 13.76 -1.08 12.75
C SER A 267 13.07 -0.45 13.96
N LEU A 268 12.68 -1.26 14.94
CA LEU A 268 12.06 -0.76 16.16
C LEU A 268 13.02 0.14 16.96
N ILE A 269 14.28 -0.24 17.10
CA ILE A 269 15.32 0.60 17.73
C ILE A 269 15.41 1.95 17.00
N ASN A 270 15.52 1.93 15.67
CA ASN A 270 15.63 3.14 14.86
C ASN A 270 14.37 4.02 14.94
N MET A 271 13.17 3.43 14.99
CA MET A 271 11.92 4.19 15.16
C MET A 271 11.86 4.85 16.54
N HIS A 272 12.31 4.17 17.60
CA HIS A 272 12.33 4.74 18.95
C HIS A 272 13.30 5.92 19.09
N LEU A 273 14.32 6.07 18.23
CA LEU A 273 15.17 7.27 18.22
C LEU A 273 14.39 8.56 17.95
N TYR A 274 13.22 8.47 17.32
CA TYR A 274 12.34 9.59 17.00
C TYR A 274 11.23 9.82 18.02
N ILE A 275 11.18 9.03 19.09
CA ILE A 275 10.18 9.13 20.14
C ILE A 275 10.77 9.85 21.36
N GLU A 276 10.03 10.81 21.90
CA GLU A 276 10.37 11.55 23.13
C GLU A 276 9.87 10.81 24.37
N HIS A 277 8.59 10.38 24.33
CA HIS A 277 7.93 9.66 25.41
C HIS A 277 7.38 8.33 24.88
N PRO A 278 8.14 7.23 25.04
CA PRO A 278 7.78 5.91 24.49
C PRO A 278 6.44 5.38 25.00
N GLU A 279 6.09 5.65 26.26
CA GLU A 279 4.85 5.21 26.91
C GLU A 279 3.58 5.74 26.22
N TYR A 280 3.67 6.89 25.54
CA TYR A 280 2.57 7.52 24.81
C TYR A 280 2.82 7.56 23.29
N ASN A 281 3.94 7.03 22.82
CA ASN A 281 4.40 7.18 21.45
C ASN A 281 4.47 8.65 20.99
N GLN A 282 4.87 9.55 21.90
CA GLN A 282 5.01 10.98 21.63
C GLN A 282 6.25 11.21 20.75
N PRO A 283 6.11 11.77 19.54
CA PRO A 283 7.27 12.02 18.69
C PRO A 283 8.11 13.19 19.20
N LYS A 284 9.40 13.15 18.89
CA LYS A 284 10.29 14.31 19.00
C LYS A 284 9.83 15.44 18.09
N PRO A 285 10.32 16.68 18.32
CA PRO A 285 10.06 17.80 17.42
C PRO A 285 10.44 17.46 15.97
N LEU A 286 9.78 18.10 15.00
CA LEU A 286 9.99 17.84 13.56
C LEU A 286 11.47 18.01 13.13
N SER A 287 12.22 18.91 13.76
CA SER A 287 13.64 19.11 13.53
C SER A 287 14.52 17.89 13.82
N ALA A 288 14.05 16.97 14.68
CA ALA A 288 14.74 15.72 14.98
C ALA A 288 14.63 14.69 13.85
N PHE A 289 13.74 14.89 12.88
CA PHE A 289 13.54 14.01 11.73
C PHE A 289 14.30 14.57 10.52
N PRO A 290 15.48 14.03 10.16
CA PRO A 290 16.29 14.59 9.09
C PRO A 290 15.60 14.50 7.73
N LEU A 291 15.74 15.56 6.94
CA LEU A 291 15.36 15.57 5.54
C LEU A 291 16.41 14.80 4.73
N LYS A 292 15.94 13.84 3.90
CA LYS A 292 16.79 13.16 2.92
C LYS A 292 16.36 13.57 1.52
N GLN A 293 17.09 14.53 0.94
CA GLN A 293 16.85 14.97 -0.44
C GLN A 293 17.20 13.87 -1.45
N SER A 294 16.32 13.64 -2.41
CA SER A 294 16.51 12.67 -3.50
C SER A 294 15.64 13.04 -4.71
N THR A 295 15.84 12.35 -5.82
CA THR A 295 14.99 12.49 -7.01
C THR A 295 13.52 12.14 -6.74
N ARG A 296 13.22 11.39 -5.68
CA ARG A 296 11.85 11.05 -5.24
C ARG A 296 11.09 12.23 -4.65
N CYS A 297 11.79 13.30 -4.24
CA CYS A 297 11.14 14.51 -3.69
C CYS A 297 10.16 15.13 -4.67
N ARG A 298 10.42 15.05 -5.98
CA ARG A 298 9.54 15.58 -7.05
C ARG A 298 8.13 14.91 -7.06
N HIS A 299 8.02 13.70 -6.52
CA HIS A 299 6.78 12.95 -6.43
C HIS A 299 6.32 12.75 -4.97
N CYS A 300 6.90 13.51 -4.05
CA CYS A 300 6.55 13.45 -2.64
C CYS A 300 5.35 14.35 -2.37
N VAL A 301 4.28 13.77 -1.80
CA VAL A 301 3.09 14.53 -1.43
C VAL A 301 3.38 15.65 -0.39
N TYR A 302 4.49 15.54 0.35
CA TYR A 302 4.89 16.52 1.37
C TYR A 302 5.94 17.52 0.91
N GLN A 303 6.25 17.59 -0.40
CA GLN A 303 7.31 18.48 -0.93
C GLN A 303 7.14 19.90 -0.45
N GLU A 304 5.94 20.49 -0.56
CA GLU A 304 5.67 21.89 -0.17
C GLU A 304 5.88 22.18 1.33
N LEU A 305 5.79 21.16 2.21
CA LEU A 305 6.10 21.33 3.64
C LEU A 305 7.59 21.37 3.91
N CYS A 306 8.40 20.73 3.06
CA CYS A 306 9.86 20.80 3.16
C CYS A 306 10.39 22.15 2.63
N GLU A 307 9.86 22.64 1.49
CA GLU A 307 10.27 23.90 0.88
C GLU A 307 9.94 25.15 1.73
N LYS A 308 8.90 25.06 2.58
CA LYS A 308 8.49 26.15 3.48
C LYS A 308 9.24 26.18 4.82
N ASN A 309 10.00 25.12 5.15
CA ASN A 309 10.68 24.97 6.43
C ASN A 309 12.21 24.95 6.30
N ASP A 310 12.73 25.11 5.08
CA ASP A 310 14.13 25.41 4.78
C ASP A 310 14.32 26.93 4.59
#